data_659d2a6eeb96cf14c6bf169d1823f453
#
_entry.id   659d2a6eeb96cf14c6bf169d1823f453
#
_cell.length_a   1.000
_cell.length_b   1.000
_cell.length_c   1.000
_cell.angle_alpha   90.00
_cell.angle_beta   90.00
_cell.angle_gamma   90.00
#
_symmetry.space_group_name_H-M   'P 1'
#
loop_
_entity.id
_entity.type
_entity.pdbx_description
1 polymer ?
#
loop_
_entity_poly.entity_id
_entity_poly.type
_entity_poly.pdbx_seq_one_letter_code
_entity_poly.pdbx_strand_id
1 'polypeptide(L)'
;MSNSNTTINTASTTFLNKEYYDRKLLETAKTRLVHAQYGQKRSIPPHSGKRVEFRRYELFTPDADRLTLTEGVTPDGQSLEQSRVEAEVKQYGAYIEVSDLLDMTGFDTVINDGAELLGEQLGTVIEWVTRDAMCAGTNVQYAGGKTRRDALTGTDTLTVAEVRKAVRTLKKAKARTFSLTEGGAKKPHFICICSPDATYDLQSDPLWQDVSKYAGAEAIYSGEIGRMFGVVFVESTEAKVFSQSVYTTVAAHEAGSADVQLAAVTDAAAAYLKPGAQLTIGDTAYTVASLDRDSATVTLSEAVSTAIAAGTKAYSADAGALDGDQRGADVHATLVFGADAYGVVDVAGGGVLRTIVKPCGSAGAADPLDQRSTVGAKVDAYAATILNDLWLVRIEHCVTA
;
A
#
# COMPACT_ATOMS: atom_id res chain seq x y z
N MET A 1 34.53 16.50 53.42
CA MET A 1 34.27 16.79 51.99
C MET A 1 33.49 15.65 51.42
N SER A 2 32.20 15.82 51.26
CA SER A 2 31.31 14.82 50.70
C SER A 2 31.50 14.82 49.18
N ASN A 3 32.00 13.72 48.66
CA ASN A 3 32.15 13.51 47.24
C ASN A 3 30.76 13.13 46.71
N SER A 4 29.97 14.13 46.28
CA SER A 4 28.72 13.90 45.59
C SER A 4 29.04 13.43 44.16
N ASN A 5 29.30 12.14 44.04
CA ASN A 5 29.34 11.50 42.75
C ASN A 5 27.92 11.57 42.19
N THR A 6 27.70 12.46 41.25
CA THR A 6 26.45 12.57 40.55
C THR A 6 26.30 11.29 39.71
N THR A 7 25.74 10.26 40.34
CA THR A 7 25.26 9.10 39.62
C THR A 7 24.18 9.62 38.68
N ILE A 8 24.52 9.64 37.39
CA ILE A 8 23.54 9.85 36.33
C ILE A 8 22.43 8.86 36.60
N ASN A 9 21.27 9.39 36.98
CA ASN A 9 20.13 8.58 37.41
C ASN A 9 19.80 7.65 36.25
N THR A 10 19.90 6.34 36.44
CA THR A 10 19.69 5.31 35.42
C THR A 10 18.33 5.44 34.74
N ALA A 11 17.36 6.03 35.45
CA ALA A 11 16.04 6.36 34.92
C ALA A 11 16.08 7.45 33.83
N SER A 12 16.98 8.46 33.94
CA SER A 12 17.08 9.54 32.95
C SER A 12 17.86 9.10 31.70
N THR A 13 18.85 8.21 31.86
CA THR A 13 19.58 7.63 30.72
C THR A 13 18.70 6.65 29.92
N THR A 14 17.80 5.92 30.58
CA THR A 14 16.83 5.04 29.91
C THR A 14 15.85 5.86 29.05
N PHE A 15 15.48 7.06 29.50
CA PHE A 15 14.61 7.96 28.74
C PHE A 15 15.31 8.52 27.48
N LEU A 16 16.56 8.93 27.62
CA LEU A 16 17.37 9.42 26.50
C LEU A 16 17.62 8.34 25.44
N ASN A 17 17.88 7.11 25.87
CA ASN A 17 18.06 5.99 24.97
C ASN A 17 16.78 5.67 24.20
N LYS A 18 15.61 5.68 24.85
CA LYS A 18 14.32 5.44 24.22
C LYS A 18 14.01 6.49 23.13
N GLU A 19 14.22 7.77 23.43
CA GLU A 19 14.02 8.85 22.45
C GLU A 19 14.97 8.74 21.25
N TYR A 20 16.19 8.28 21.46
CA TYR A 20 17.13 8.03 20.39
C TYR A 20 16.66 6.91 19.45
N TYR A 21 16.25 5.77 20.00
CA TYR A 21 15.73 4.65 19.21
C TYR A 21 14.44 5.02 18.48
N ASP A 22 13.51 5.69 19.14
CA ASP A 22 12.28 6.16 18.52
C ASP A 22 12.55 7.11 17.35
N ARG A 23 13.54 8.02 17.49
CA ARG A 23 13.93 8.94 16.42
C ARG A 23 14.53 8.21 15.23
N LYS A 24 15.50 7.32 15.46
CA LYS A 24 16.18 6.57 14.40
C LYS A 24 15.18 5.68 13.64
N LEU A 25 14.33 4.96 14.35
CA LEU A 25 13.28 4.13 13.80
C LEU A 25 12.29 4.95 12.95
N LEU A 26 11.87 6.11 13.41
CA LEU A 26 10.99 7.02 12.68
C LEU A 26 11.65 7.62 11.42
N GLU A 27 12.92 7.94 11.46
CA GLU A 27 13.67 8.45 10.30
C GLU A 27 13.73 7.39 9.20
N THR A 28 14.09 6.17 9.56
CA THR A 28 14.17 5.04 8.60
C THR A 28 12.79 4.70 8.03
N ALA A 29 11.74 4.65 8.86
CA ALA A 29 10.39 4.38 8.40
C ALA A 29 9.84 5.46 7.46
N LYS A 30 10.11 6.75 7.73
CA LYS A 30 9.61 7.87 6.91
C LYS A 30 10.09 7.85 5.47
N THR A 31 11.30 7.37 5.22
CA THR A 31 11.86 7.30 3.86
C THR A 31 11.09 6.34 2.96
N ARG A 32 10.34 5.40 3.54
CA ARG A 32 9.54 4.42 2.81
C ARG A 32 8.07 4.81 2.63
N LEU A 33 7.57 5.78 3.41
CA LEU A 33 6.15 6.15 3.42
C LEU A 33 5.81 7.16 2.32
N VAL A 34 5.59 6.70 1.10
CA VAL A 34 5.17 7.53 -0.04
C VAL A 34 3.65 7.63 -0.13
N HIS A 35 2.94 6.48 -0.15
CA HIS A 35 1.48 6.46 -0.29
C HIS A 35 0.76 7.04 0.94
N ALA A 36 1.31 6.89 2.14
CA ALA A 36 0.69 7.41 3.36
C ALA A 36 0.75 8.94 3.51
N GLN A 37 1.59 9.64 2.72
CA GLN A 37 1.82 11.08 2.88
C GLN A 37 0.62 11.93 2.46
N TYR A 38 -0.07 11.53 1.40
CA TYR A 38 -1.07 12.35 0.70
C TYR A 38 -2.51 12.08 1.10
N GLY A 39 -2.74 11.07 1.95
CA GLY A 39 -4.06 10.73 2.45
C GLY A 39 -4.61 11.76 3.44
N GLN A 40 -5.94 11.86 3.53
CA GLN A 40 -6.60 12.63 4.58
C GLN A 40 -6.33 11.96 5.92
N LYS A 41 -5.58 12.63 6.80
CA LYS A 41 -5.21 12.10 8.12
C LYS A 41 -6.33 12.32 9.13
N ARG A 42 -6.72 11.26 9.82
CA ARG A 42 -7.58 11.30 11.00
C ARG A 42 -6.98 10.47 12.11
N SER A 43 -7.08 10.99 13.35
CA SER A 43 -6.63 10.27 14.53
C SER A 43 -7.82 9.85 15.38
N ILE A 44 -7.71 8.65 15.98
CA ILE A 44 -8.69 8.14 16.94
C ILE A 44 -8.30 8.63 18.34
N PRO A 45 -9.19 9.29 19.09
CA PRO A 45 -8.94 9.55 20.50
C PRO A 45 -8.81 8.24 21.27
N PRO A 46 -7.94 8.15 22.29
CA PRO A 46 -7.87 6.99 23.16
C PRO A 46 -9.25 6.62 23.71
N HIS A 47 -9.54 5.33 23.84
CA HIS A 47 -10.81 4.78 24.37
C HIS A 47 -12.06 5.02 23.49
N SER A 48 -11.90 5.39 22.21
CA SER A 48 -13.04 5.69 21.31
C SER A 48 -13.41 4.54 20.34
N GLY A 49 -12.96 3.31 20.64
CA GLY A 49 -13.28 2.13 19.81
C GLY A 49 -12.26 1.86 18.69
N LYS A 50 -12.56 0.87 17.83
CA LYS A 50 -11.66 0.40 16.77
C LYS A 50 -12.03 0.89 15.37
N ARG A 51 -13.09 1.68 15.23
CA ARG A 51 -13.61 2.15 13.95
C ARG A 51 -13.62 3.66 13.86
N VAL A 52 -13.24 4.19 12.71
CA VAL A 52 -13.35 5.61 12.38
C VAL A 52 -14.31 5.77 11.23
N GLU A 53 -15.25 6.68 11.38
CA GLU A 53 -16.12 7.11 10.31
C GLU A 53 -15.54 8.34 9.61
N PHE A 54 -15.40 8.25 8.30
CA PHE A 54 -15.22 9.39 7.42
C PHE A 54 -16.58 9.76 6.84
N ARG A 55 -16.99 11.00 7.05
CA ARG A 55 -18.29 11.51 6.60
C ARG A 55 -18.06 12.50 5.45
N ARG A 56 -18.84 12.32 4.40
CA ARG A 56 -18.87 13.21 3.25
C ARG A 56 -20.32 13.61 2.95
N TYR A 57 -20.53 14.88 2.67
CA TYR A 57 -21.81 15.36 2.14
C TYR A 57 -21.79 15.25 0.62
N GLU A 58 -22.87 14.71 0.06
CA GLU A 58 -23.06 14.67 -1.38
C GLU A 58 -23.31 16.09 -1.92
N LEU A 59 -22.87 16.35 -3.15
CA LEU A 59 -23.12 17.63 -3.80
C LEU A 59 -24.57 17.68 -4.26
N PHE A 60 -25.22 18.81 -4.03
CA PHE A 60 -26.55 19.03 -4.57
C PHE A 60 -26.53 18.95 -6.10
N THR A 61 -27.55 18.32 -6.66
CA THR A 61 -27.75 18.30 -8.12
C THR A 61 -28.18 19.69 -8.55
N PRO A 62 -27.42 20.38 -9.43
CA PRO A 62 -27.84 21.68 -9.95
C PRO A 62 -29.04 21.49 -10.89
N ASP A 63 -30.16 22.10 -10.51
CA ASP A 63 -31.38 22.12 -11.29
C ASP A 63 -31.88 23.58 -11.34
N ALA A 64 -31.79 24.20 -12.51
CA ALA A 64 -32.15 25.62 -12.67
C ALA A 64 -33.66 25.87 -12.47
N ASP A 65 -34.50 24.91 -12.91
CA ASP A 65 -35.96 25.07 -12.81
C ASP A 65 -36.41 24.99 -11.35
N ARG A 66 -35.83 24.06 -10.58
CA ARG A 66 -36.10 23.90 -9.15
C ARG A 66 -35.57 25.04 -8.29
N LEU A 67 -34.52 25.71 -8.73
CA LEU A 67 -33.89 26.82 -8.02
C LEU A 67 -34.45 28.19 -8.43
N THR A 68 -35.36 28.24 -9.42
CA THR A 68 -36.04 29.47 -9.81
C THR A 68 -37.03 29.87 -8.72
N LEU A 69 -36.87 31.08 -8.21
CA LEU A 69 -37.76 31.65 -7.17
C LEU A 69 -38.95 32.33 -7.77
N THR A 70 -40.13 32.04 -7.26
CA THR A 70 -41.36 32.77 -7.56
C THR A 70 -41.58 33.81 -6.49
N GLU A 71 -41.89 35.05 -6.88
CA GLU A 71 -42.14 36.17 -5.96
C GLU A 71 -43.29 35.83 -5.00
N GLY A 72 -43.02 35.98 -3.69
CA GLY A 72 -44.02 35.75 -2.65
C GLY A 72 -44.24 34.26 -2.26
N VAL A 73 -43.52 33.32 -2.88
CA VAL A 73 -43.60 31.87 -2.56
C VAL A 73 -42.30 31.40 -1.91
N THR A 74 -42.44 30.75 -0.74
CA THR A 74 -41.26 30.10 -0.08
C THR A 74 -40.87 28.86 -0.83
N PRO A 75 -39.61 28.73 -1.29
CA PRO A 75 -39.15 27.51 -1.99
C PRO A 75 -39.06 26.30 -1.06
N ASP A 76 -39.16 25.12 -1.62
CA ASP A 76 -38.94 23.87 -0.91
C ASP A 76 -37.48 23.73 -0.47
N GLY A 77 -37.27 23.29 0.77
CA GLY A 77 -35.94 23.01 1.30
C GLY A 77 -35.29 21.79 0.61
N GLN A 78 -33.97 21.81 0.53
CA GLN A 78 -33.19 20.65 0.07
C GLN A 78 -32.68 19.84 1.26
N SER A 79 -32.76 18.51 1.19
CA SER A 79 -32.20 17.61 2.19
C SER A 79 -30.71 17.38 1.94
N LEU A 80 -29.90 17.37 3.02
CA LEU A 80 -28.50 16.99 2.96
C LEU A 80 -28.38 15.46 2.95
N GLU A 81 -27.79 14.94 1.88
CA GLU A 81 -27.40 13.53 1.81
C GLU A 81 -25.97 13.37 2.29
N GLN A 82 -25.75 12.38 3.15
CA GLN A 82 -24.45 12.09 3.75
C GLN A 82 -24.07 10.66 3.46
N SER A 83 -22.89 10.46 2.84
CA SER A 83 -22.23 9.16 2.76
C SER A 83 -21.20 9.02 3.87
N ARG A 84 -21.08 7.80 4.40
CA ARG A 84 -20.09 7.45 5.41
C ARG A 84 -19.25 6.27 4.96
N VAL A 85 -17.95 6.35 5.22
CA VAL A 85 -17.00 5.27 5.02
C VAL A 85 -16.38 4.93 6.36
N GLU A 86 -16.41 3.65 6.73
CA GLU A 86 -15.84 3.16 7.98
C GLU A 86 -14.46 2.55 7.71
N ALA A 87 -13.49 2.86 8.56
CA ALA A 87 -12.17 2.23 8.57
C ALA A 87 -11.96 1.52 9.91
N GLU A 88 -11.60 0.25 9.87
CA GLU A 88 -11.25 -0.53 11.07
C GLU A 88 -9.74 -0.60 11.21
N VAL A 89 -9.22 -0.15 12.36
CA VAL A 89 -7.79 -0.12 12.64
C VAL A 89 -7.26 -1.47 13.07
N LYS A 90 -6.07 -1.81 12.59
CA LYS A 90 -5.31 -3.02 12.96
C LYS A 90 -4.01 -2.63 13.64
N GLN A 91 -3.49 -3.52 14.46
CA GLN A 91 -2.17 -3.39 15.07
C GLN A 91 -1.15 -4.21 14.29
N TYR A 92 0.05 -3.63 14.14
CA TYR A 92 1.17 -4.30 13.52
C TYR A 92 2.37 -4.21 14.45
N GLY A 93 3.20 -5.24 14.50
CA GLY A 93 4.38 -5.22 15.35
C GLY A 93 5.26 -6.44 15.10
N ALA A 94 6.55 -6.24 15.34
CA ALA A 94 7.56 -7.29 15.30
C ALA A 94 8.59 -7.04 16.41
N TYR A 95 9.32 -8.06 16.82
CA TYR A 95 10.38 -7.94 17.80
C TYR A 95 11.55 -8.87 17.46
N ILE A 96 12.72 -8.49 17.95
CA ILE A 96 13.95 -9.27 17.87
C ILE A 96 14.36 -9.64 19.29
N GLU A 97 14.81 -10.85 19.49
CA GLU A 97 15.34 -11.35 20.75
C GLU A 97 16.86 -11.51 20.64
N VAL A 98 17.57 -10.99 21.62
CA VAL A 98 19.04 -11.01 21.69
C VAL A 98 19.45 -11.64 23.02
N SER A 99 20.37 -12.61 23.00
CA SER A 99 20.91 -13.20 24.22
C SER A 99 21.96 -12.27 24.87
N ASP A 100 22.08 -12.35 26.17
CA ASP A 100 23.08 -11.61 26.95
C ASP A 100 24.52 -11.92 26.51
N LEU A 101 24.78 -13.19 26.16
CA LEU A 101 26.07 -13.62 25.67
C LEU A 101 26.42 -12.94 24.32
N LEU A 102 25.44 -12.83 23.43
CA LEU A 102 25.63 -12.14 22.14
C LEU A 102 25.84 -10.65 22.32
N ASP A 103 25.12 -10.02 23.25
CA ASP A 103 25.28 -8.60 23.56
C ASP A 103 26.65 -8.29 24.18
N MET A 104 27.18 -9.21 25.01
CA MET A 104 28.51 -9.08 25.63
C MET A 104 29.67 -9.44 24.70
N THR A 105 29.50 -10.36 23.77
CA THR A 105 30.57 -10.85 22.88
C THR A 105 30.51 -10.28 21.49
N GLY A 106 29.36 -9.71 21.08
CA GLY A 106 29.17 -9.10 19.77
C GLY A 106 30.01 -7.85 19.60
N PHE A 107 30.68 -7.74 18.45
CA PHE A 107 31.47 -6.56 18.09
C PHE A 107 30.56 -5.39 17.67
N ASP A 108 29.38 -5.69 17.13
CA ASP A 108 28.40 -4.71 16.63
C ASP A 108 27.26 -4.48 17.63
N THR A 109 26.66 -3.29 17.56
CA THR A 109 25.48 -2.93 18.38
C THR A 109 24.20 -3.56 17.81
N VAL A 110 24.05 -4.88 17.95
CA VAL A 110 22.93 -5.68 17.39
C VAL A 110 21.56 -5.10 17.73
N ILE A 111 21.42 -4.51 18.91
CA ILE A 111 20.17 -3.87 19.38
C ILE A 111 19.82 -2.65 18.51
N ASN A 112 20.80 -1.82 18.18
CA ASN A 112 20.59 -0.61 17.38
C ASN A 112 20.22 -0.95 15.93
N ASP A 113 20.97 -1.86 15.34
CA ASP A 113 20.77 -2.28 13.96
C ASP A 113 19.44 -3.06 13.82
N GLY A 114 19.11 -3.87 14.82
CA GLY A 114 17.82 -4.52 14.93
C GLY A 114 16.64 -3.55 15.00
N ALA A 115 16.77 -2.45 15.75
CA ALA A 115 15.72 -1.42 15.81
C ALA A 115 15.53 -0.72 14.45
N GLU A 116 16.62 -0.45 13.71
CA GLU A 116 16.57 0.14 12.38
C GLU A 116 15.85 -0.77 11.36
N LEU A 117 16.22 -2.06 11.32
CA LEU A 117 15.60 -3.04 10.45
C LEU A 117 14.10 -3.24 10.76
N LEU A 118 13.71 -3.25 12.04
CA LEU A 118 12.31 -3.31 12.45
C LEU A 118 11.54 -2.06 12.00
N GLY A 119 12.18 -0.89 12.04
CA GLY A 119 11.58 0.36 11.56
C GLY A 119 11.33 0.32 10.06
N GLU A 120 12.28 -0.15 9.28
CA GLU A 120 12.15 -0.32 7.85
C GLU A 120 11.04 -1.34 7.50
N GLN A 121 11.03 -2.49 8.17
CA GLN A 121 10.02 -3.51 7.97
C GLN A 121 8.61 -2.98 8.25
N LEU A 122 8.39 -2.32 9.38
CA LEU A 122 7.07 -1.78 9.73
C LEU A 122 6.67 -0.61 8.84
N GLY A 123 7.62 0.24 8.44
CA GLY A 123 7.39 1.29 7.44
C GLY A 123 6.88 0.70 6.13
N THR A 124 7.53 -0.34 5.63
CA THR A 124 7.11 -1.06 4.42
C THR A 124 5.72 -1.69 4.57
N VAL A 125 5.41 -2.29 5.73
CA VAL A 125 4.07 -2.86 5.99
C VAL A 125 2.98 -1.78 5.95
N ILE A 126 3.21 -0.61 6.56
CA ILE A 126 2.27 0.52 6.52
C ILE A 126 2.05 0.99 5.08
N GLU A 127 3.13 1.08 4.31
CA GLU A 127 3.10 1.45 2.91
C GLU A 127 2.26 0.45 2.09
N TRP A 128 2.46 -0.85 2.29
CA TRP A 128 1.68 -1.89 1.62
C TRP A 128 0.20 -1.85 1.98
N VAL A 129 -0.14 -1.64 3.25
CA VAL A 129 -1.53 -1.53 3.70
C VAL A 129 -2.21 -0.35 3.03
N THR A 130 -1.53 0.79 2.94
CA THR A 130 -2.07 1.99 2.28
C THR A 130 -2.21 1.79 0.77
N ARG A 131 -1.15 1.29 0.14
CA ARG A 131 -1.13 0.97 -1.28
C ARG A 131 -2.24 0.00 -1.68
N ASP A 132 -2.38 -1.10 -0.94
CA ASP A 132 -3.37 -2.13 -1.25
C ASP A 132 -4.80 -1.60 -1.03
N ALA A 133 -5.02 -0.74 -0.03
CA ALA A 133 -6.28 -0.04 0.14
C ALA A 133 -6.60 0.89 -1.05
N MET A 134 -5.63 1.66 -1.54
CA MET A 134 -5.78 2.51 -2.73
C MET A 134 -6.01 1.68 -3.99
N CYS A 135 -5.36 0.53 -4.12
CA CYS A 135 -5.53 -0.39 -5.26
C CYS A 135 -6.85 -1.18 -5.22
N ALA A 136 -7.59 -1.17 -4.13
CA ALA A 136 -8.90 -1.83 -4.04
C ALA A 136 -10.03 -1.06 -4.75
N GLY A 137 -9.78 0.17 -5.21
CA GLY A 137 -10.77 0.99 -5.93
C GLY A 137 -11.24 0.38 -7.24
N THR A 138 -12.45 0.76 -7.66
CA THR A 138 -13.10 0.25 -8.88
C THR A 138 -12.84 1.12 -10.11
N ASN A 139 -12.34 2.34 -9.93
CA ASN A 139 -12.05 3.28 -11.02
C ASN A 139 -10.70 2.93 -11.69
N VAL A 140 -10.74 1.96 -12.58
CA VAL A 140 -9.56 1.40 -13.25
C VAL A 140 -9.51 1.83 -14.71
N GLN A 141 -8.34 2.22 -15.18
CA GLN A 141 -8.03 2.50 -16.56
C GLN A 141 -6.94 1.52 -17.01
N TYR A 142 -7.14 0.86 -18.14
CA TYR A 142 -6.16 -0.05 -18.74
C TYR A 142 -5.42 0.65 -19.87
N ALA A 143 -4.10 0.47 -19.94
CA ALA A 143 -3.28 0.99 -21.04
C ALA A 143 -3.64 0.33 -22.38
N GLY A 144 -3.22 0.93 -23.49
CA GLY A 144 -3.45 0.39 -24.83
C GLY A 144 -4.93 0.31 -25.25
N GLY A 145 -5.86 0.96 -24.49
CA GLY A 145 -7.30 0.87 -24.78
C GLY A 145 -7.93 -0.47 -24.43
N LYS A 146 -7.26 -1.29 -23.63
CA LYS A 146 -7.78 -2.56 -23.12
C LYS A 146 -8.90 -2.31 -22.10
N THR A 147 -9.70 -3.34 -21.84
CA THR A 147 -10.85 -3.29 -20.92
C THR A 147 -10.66 -4.15 -19.68
N ARG A 148 -9.66 -5.02 -19.66
CA ARG A 148 -9.38 -5.97 -18.58
C ARG A 148 -7.87 -6.15 -18.44
N ARG A 149 -7.44 -6.53 -17.23
CA ARG A 149 -6.03 -6.76 -16.91
C ARG A 149 -5.43 -7.91 -17.71
N ASP A 150 -6.16 -9.01 -17.83
CA ASP A 150 -5.74 -10.21 -18.57
C ASP A 150 -5.55 -10.01 -20.08
N ALA A 151 -5.97 -8.87 -20.61
CA ALA A 151 -5.75 -8.48 -22.00
C ALA A 151 -4.52 -7.58 -22.22
N LEU A 152 -3.84 -7.15 -21.14
CA LEU A 152 -2.65 -6.32 -21.21
C LEU A 152 -1.44 -7.17 -21.65
N THR A 153 -0.71 -6.67 -22.63
CA THR A 153 0.51 -7.28 -23.18
C THR A 153 1.73 -6.44 -22.86
N GLY A 154 2.92 -6.99 -22.97
CA GLY A 154 4.18 -6.27 -22.73
C GLY A 154 4.38 -4.98 -23.54
N THR A 155 3.57 -4.77 -24.60
CA THR A 155 3.59 -3.53 -25.40
C THR A 155 2.68 -2.43 -24.87
N ASP A 156 1.77 -2.75 -23.93
CA ASP A 156 0.82 -1.80 -23.36
C ASP A 156 1.46 -1.05 -22.18
N THR A 157 2.47 -0.23 -22.46
CA THR A 157 3.26 0.50 -21.46
C THR A 157 2.58 1.81 -21.03
N LEU A 158 3.08 2.39 -19.92
CA LEU A 158 2.62 3.69 -19.45
C LEU A 158 3.09 4.81 -20.37
N THR A 159 2.16 5.58 -20.93
CA THR A 159 2.44 6.74 -21.77
C THR A 159 1.86 8.01 -21.17
N VAL A 160 2.41 9.15 -21.57
CA VAL A 160 1.85 10.48 -21.19
C VAL A 160 0.39 10.61 -21.61
N ALA A 161 -0.02 9.97 -22.71
CA ALA A 161 -1.40 9.97 -23.17
C ALA A 161 -2.35 9.27 -22.19
N GLU A 162 -1.94 8.16 -21.57
CA GLU A 162 -2.73 7.46 -20.55
C GLU A 162 -2.90 8.29 -19.28
N VAL A 163 -1.82 8.95 -18.82
CA VAL A 163 -1.90 9.88 -17.67
C VAL A 163 -2.87 11.04 -17.98
N ARG A 164 -2.83 11.61 -19.18
CA ARG A 164 -3.77 12.67 -19.59
C ARG A 164 -5.23 12.20 -19.62
N LYS A 165 -5.49 10.94 -19.97
CA LYS A 165 -6.85 10.35 -19.88
C LYS A 165 -7.31 10.27 -18.42
N ALA A 166 -6.46 9.81 -17.50
CA ALA A 166 -6.75 9.75 -16.08
C ALA A 166 -7.05 11.16 -15.50
N VAL A 167 -6.21 12.15 -15.82
CA VAL A 167 -6.45 13.55 -15.41
C VAL A 167 -7.79 14.09 -15.95
N ARG A 168 -8.15 13.76 -17.19
CA ARG A 168 -9.45 14.13 -17.76
C ARG A 168 -10.60 13.50 -16.96
N THR A 169 -10.48 12.22 -16.56
CA THR A 169 -11.49 11.52 -15.73
C THR A 169 -11.63 12.21 -14.39
N LEU A 170 -10.54 12.51 -13.69
CA LEU A 170 -10.54 13.22 -12.41
C LEU A 170 -11.18 14.62 -12.52
N LYS A 171 -10.86 15.38 -13.58
CA LYS A 171 -11.45 16.70 -13.81
C LYS A 171 -12.96 16.61 -14.09
N LYS A 172 -13.42 15.61 -14.84
CA LYS A 172 -14.85 15.36 -15.05
C LYS A 172 -15.58 15.00 -13.76
N ALA A 173 -14.93 14.24 -12.87
CA ALA A 173 -15.42 13.89 -11.54
C ALA A 173 -15.33 15.07 -10.54
N LYS A 174 -14.88 16.26 -10.97
CA LYS A 174 -14.66 17.43 -10.10
C LYS A 174 -13.77 17.12 -8.89
N ALA A 175 -12.75 16.27 -9.09
CA ALA A 175 -11.81 15.90 -8.05
C ALA A 175 -11.07 17.13 -7.51
N ARG A 176 -10.91 17.20 -6.19
CA ARG A 176 -10.14 18.26 -5.54
C ARG A 176 -8.67 18.11 -5.87
N THR A 177 -8.01 19.21 -6.14
CA THR A 177 -6.58 19.26 -6.41
C THR A 177 -5.80 19.57 -5.15
N PHE A 178 -4.57 19.08 -5.08
CA PHE A 178 -3.59 19.59 -4.13
C PHE A 178 -3.15 20.99 -4.56
N SER A 179 -2.73 21.81 -3.60
CA SER A 179 -2.15 23.13 -3.88
C SER A 179 -0.70 23.17 -3.45
N LEU A 180 0.20 23.35 -4.38
CA LEU A 180 1.61 23.64 -4.12
C LEU A 180 1.82 25.16 -4.21
N THR A 181 2.54 25.73 -3.26
CA THR A 181 2.92 27.14 -3.31
C THR A 181 4.29 27.23 -3.97
N GLU A 182 4.35 27.74 -5.18
CA GLU A 182 5.56 27.90 -5.96
C GLU A 182 5.67 29.34 -6.44
N GLY A 183 6.77 30.02 -6.07
CA GLY A 183 6.96 31.43 -6.40
C GLY A 183 5.84 32.38 -5.89
N GLY A 184 5.20 32.04 -4.75
CA GLY A 184 4.09 32.80 -4.18
C GLY A 184 2.71 32.53 -4.79
N ALA A 185 2.61 31.73 -5.86
CA ALA A 185 1.35 31.35 -6.47
C ALA A 185 0.96 29.91 -6.11
N LYS A 186 -0.33 29.70 -5.78
CA LYS A 186 -0.88 28.35 -5.56
C LYS A 186 -1.20 27.71 -6.91
N LYS A 187 -0.45 26.67 -7.28
CA LYS A 187 -0.72 25.91 -8.50
C LYS A 187 -1.48 24.62 -8.15
N PRO A 188 -2.69 24.41 -8.72
CA PRO A 188 -3.45 23.17 -8.51
C PRO A 188 -2.79 22.00 -9.26
N HIS A 189 -2.68 20.84 -8.61
CA HIS A 189 -2.11 19.63 -9.22
C HIS A 189 -2.74 18.38 -8.64
N PHE A 190 -2.65 17.30 -9.39
CA PHE A 190 -2.89 15.92 -8.96
C PHE A 190 -1.56 15.24 -8.64
N ILE A 191 -1.60 14.15 -7.92
CA ILE A 191 -0.42 13.34 -7.62
C ILE A 191 -0.51 12.03 -8.39
N CYS A 192 0.62 11.61 -8.95
CA CYS A 192 0.79 10.33 -9.62
C CYS A 192 1.90 9.56 -8.90
N ILE A 193 1.58 8.39 -8.37
CA ILE A 193 2.57 7.47 -7.80
C ILE A 193 2.77 6.33 -8.79
N CYS A 194 4.02 6.10 -9.19
CA CYS A 194 4.41 5.08 -10.17
C CYS A 194 5.61 4.26 -9.67
N SER A 195 5.81 3.09 -10.27
CA SER A 195 7.01 2.28 -10.04
C SER A 195 8.21 2.85 -10.81
N PRO A 196 9.45 2.50 -10.42
CA PRO A 196 10.66 2.88 -11.15
C PRO A 196 10.62 2.46 -12.62
N ASP A 197 10.13 1.25 -12.91
CA ASP A 197 10.02 0.74 -14.28
C ASP A 197 9.03 1.55 -15.13
N ALA A 198 7.87 1.89 -14.53
CA ALA A 198 6.90 2.79 -15.17
C ALA A 198 7.45 4.20 -15.40
N THR A 199 8.31 4.68 -14.50
CA THR A 199 9.00 5.95 -14.65
C THR A 199 9.96 5.93 -15.84
N TYR A 200 10.70 4.84 -16.02
CA TYR A 200 11.61 4.65 -17.15
C TYR A 200 10.86 4.72 -18.49
N ASP A 201 9.73 4.02 -18.60
CA ASP A 201 8.89 4.06 -19.80
C ASP A 201 8.34 5.47 -20.07
N LEU A 202 7.85 6.13 -19.01
CA LEU A 202 7.31 7.48 -19.10
C LEU A 202 8.37 8.51 -19.56
N GLN A 203 9.60 8.40 -19.05
CA GLN A 203 10.73 9.25 -19.45
C GLN A 203 11.20 8.97 -20.87
N SER A 204 10.95 7.78 -21.38
CA SER A 204 11.24 7.40 -22.78
C SER A 204 10.21 7.95 -23.77
N ASP A 205 9.04 8.42 -23.30
CA ASP A 205 8.00 9.02 -24.15
C ASP A 205 8.50 10.36 -24.76
N PRO A 206 8.42 10.54 -26.09
CA PRO A 206 8.85 11.76 -26.77
C PRO A 206 8.18 13.03 -26.21
N LEU A 207 6.91 12.96 -25.80
CA LEU A 207 6.20 14.10 -25.19
C LEU A 207 6.79 14.51 -23.85
N TRP A 208 7.25 13.54 -23.06
CA TRP A 208 7.96 13.81 -21.81
C TRP A 208 9.30 14.50 -22.07
N GLN A 209 10.06 13.98 -22.98
CA GLN A 209 11.37 14.52 -23.33
C GLN A 209 11.28 15.95 -23.88
N ASP A 210 10.26 16.26 -24.66
CA ASP A 210 10.07 17.62 -25.18
C ASP A 210 9.69 18.61 -24.09
N VAL A 211 8.83 18.24 -23.14
CA VAL A 211 8.47 19.11 -22.01
C VAL A 211 9.63 19.28 -21.03
N SER A 212 10.41 18.24 -20.79
CA SER A 212 11.56 18.30 -19.87
C SER A 212 12.67 19.24 -20.35
N LYS A 213 12.81 19.44 -21.67
CA LYS A 213 13.74 20.43 -22.24
C LYS A 213 13.43 21.88 -21.86
N TYR A 214 12.16 22.17 -21.53
CA TYR A 214 11.70 23.52 -21.17
C TYR A 214 11.46 23.70 -19.67
N ALA A 215 11.53 22.60 -18.87
CA ALA A 215 11.38 22.65 -17.42
C ALA A 215 12.70 23.07 -16.76
N GLY A 216 12.65 24.05 -15.88
CA GLY A 216 13.83 24.47 -15.13
C GLY A 216 14.37 23.38 -14.18
N ALA A 217 15.67 23.42 -13.92
CA ALA A 217 16.42 22.41 -13.15
C ALA A 217 16.03 22.27 -11.66
N GLU A 218 15.09 23.06 -11.13
CA GLU A 218 14.76 23.07 -9.70
C GLU A 218 13.98 21.86 -9.19
N ALA A 219 13.35 21.08 -10.08
CA ALA A 219 12.50 19.93 -9.71
C ALA A 219 13.30 18.67 -9.30
N ILE A 220 14.61 18.64 -9.53
CA ILE A 220 15.45 17.42 -9.41
C ILE A 220 15.80 17.09 -7.94
N TYR A 221 15.61 18.02 -7.00
CA TYR A 221 16.12 17.86 -5.63
C TYR A 221 15.16 17.27 -4.60
N SER A 222 13.88 17.05 -4.93
CA SER A 222 12.84 16.70 -3.95
C SER A 222 12.24 15.30 -4.09
N GLY A 223 12.85 14.39 -4.85
CA GLY A 223 12.27 13.06 -5.14
C GLY A 223 11.09 13.11 -6.11
N GLU A 224 10.74 14.29 -6.62
CA GLU A 224 9.82 14.45 -7.74
C GLU A 224 10.55 14.11 -9.04
N ILE A 225 9.99 13.20 -9.82
CA ILE A 225 10.52 12.86 -11.14
C ILE A 225 10.30 14.02 -12.12
N GLY A 226 9.23 14.78 -11.91
CA GLY A 226 8.87 15.92 -12.74
C GLY A 226 7.40 16.31 -12.58
N ARG A 227 7.02 17.38 -13.29
CA ARG A 227 5.65 17.88 -13.33
C ARG A 227 5.20 18.04 -14.77
N MET A 228 4.07 17.43 -15.10
CA MET A 228 3.51 17.54 -16.43
C MET A 228 1.97 17.57 -16.38
N PHE A 229 1.35 18.43 -17.21
CA PHE A 229 -0.11 18.52 -17.35
C PHE A 229 -0.92 18.68 -16.04
N GLY A 230 -0.32 19.32 -15.02
CA GLY A 230 -0.95 19.49 -13.72
C GLY A 230 -0.91 18.23 -12.85
N VAL A 231 0.05 17.36 -13.09
CA VAL A 231 0.37 16.18 -12.28
C VAL A 231 1.79 16.29 -11.77
N VAL A 232 1.99 15.96 -10.50
CA VAL A 232 3.28 15.75 -9.86
C VAL A 232 3.53 14.25 -9.82
N PHE A 233 4.65 13.82 -10.38
CA PHE A 233 5.04 12.41 -10.42
C PHE A 233 5.98 12.10 -9.26
N VAL A 234 5.64 11.07 -8.52
CA VAL A 234 6.40 10.57 -7.38
C VAL A 234 6.69 9.09 -7.61
N GLU A 235 7.94 8.70 -7.41
CA GLU A 235 8.37 7.32 -7.55
C GLU A 235 8.25 6.58 -6.23
N SER A 236 7.78 5.33 -6.28
CA SER A 236 7.78 4.42 -5.14
C SER A 236 8.22 3.03 -5.59
N THR A 237 9.24 2.49 -4.93
CA THR A 237 9.69 1.10 -5.13
C THR A 237 8.64 0.09 -4.66
N GLU A 238 7.73 0.51 -3.78
CA GLU A 238 6.67 -0.30 -3.21
C GLU A 238 5.34 -0.20 -4.01
N ALA A 239 5.38 0.40 -5.22
CA ALA A 239 4.21 0.45 -6.09
C ALA A 239 3.68 -0.97 -6.38
N LYS A 240 2.34 -1.09 -6.49
CA LYS A 240 1.71 -2.41 -6.69
C LYS A 240 2.03 -2.98 -8.05
N VAL A 241 2.56 -4.19 -8.05
CA VAL A 241 2.73 -5.01 -9.24
C VAL A 241 1.81 -6.23 -9.11
N PHE A 242 0.99 -6.46 -10.11
CA PHE A 242 0.17 -7.65 -10.25
C PHE A 242 0.95 -8.64 -11.09
N SER A 243 1.46 -9.67 -10.48
CA SER A 243 2.20 -10.72 -11.16
C SER A 243 1.56 -12.08 -10.94
N GLN A 244 1.89 -12.99 -11.81
CA GLN A 244 1.33 -14.32 -11.83
C GLN A 244 2.40 -15.35 -11.49
N SER A 245 2.02 -16.35 -10.71
CA SER A 245 2.80 -17.57 -10.55
C SER A 245 2.13 -18.71 -11.31
N VAL A 246 2.94 -19.52 -11.96
CA VAL A 246 2.53 -20.72 -12.67
C VAL A 246 2.81 -21.93 -11.80
N TYR A 247 1.81 -22.78 -11.64
CA TYR A 247 1.89 -24.02 -10.89
C TYR A 247 1.60 -25.20 -11.81
N THR A 248 2.03 -26.38 -11.43
CA THR A 248 1.70 -27.61 -12.16
C THR A 248 1.06 -28.58 -11.18
N THR A 249 -0.05 -29.20 -11.55
CA THR A 249 -0.68 -30.24 -10.76
C THR A 249 0.15 -31.53 -10.82
N VAL A 250 0.40 -32.17 -9.67
CA VAL A 250 1.22 -33.41 -9.61
C VAL A 250 0.38 -34.62 -10.01
N ALA A 251 -0.84 -34.69 -9.49
CA ALA A 251 -1.73 -35.82 -9.68
C ALA A 251 -2.98 -35.42 -10.49
N ALA A 252 -3.64 -36.41 -11.08
CA ALA A 252 -4.97 -36.21 -11.60
C ALA A 252 -5.97 -36.06 -10.45
N HIS A 253 -6.90 -35.13 -10.57
CA HIS A 253 -7.94 -34.89 -9.59
C HIS A 253 -9.31 -35.16 -10.22
N GLU A 254 -10.13 -35.96 -9.54
CA GLU A 254 -11.50 -36.24 -9.96
C GLU A 254 -12.40 -35.00 -9.79
N ALA A 255 -13.43 -34.91 -10.62
CA ALA A 255 -14.48 -33.91 -10.44
C ALA A 255 -15.13 -34.10 -9.06
N GLY A 256 -15.33 -32.99 -8.33
CA GLY A 256 -15.84 -33.02 -6.96
C GLY A 256 -14.76 -32.98 -5.88
N SER A 257 -13.46 -33.04 -6.23
CA SER A 257 -12.38 -32.80 -5.28
C SER A 257 -12.24 -31.31 -4.97
N ALA A 258 -12.06 -30.97 -3.70
CA ALA A 258 -11.72 -29.60 -3.30
C ALA A 258 -10.22 -29.39 -3.13
N ASP A 259 -9.44 -30.46 -2.99
CA ASP A 259 -8.00 -30.40 -2.78
C ASP A 259 -7.24 -30.67 -4.09
N VAL A 260 -6.32 -29.77 -4.42
CA VAL A 260 -5.48 -29.86 -5.62
C VAL A 260 -4.02 -29.81 -5.18
N GLN A 261 -3.27 -30.86 -5.49
CA GLN A 261 -1.84 -30.96 -5.18
C GLN A 261 -1.00 -30.35 -6.30
N LEU A 262 -0.11 -29.41 -5.94
CA LEU A 262 0.81 -28.73 -6.82
C LEU A 262 2.22 -29.37 -6.74
N ALA A 263 3.02 -29.23 -7.79
CA ALA A 263 4.34 -29.87 -7.87
C ALA A 263 5.35 -29.29 -6.86
N ALA A 264 5.38 -27.96 -6.75
CA ALA A 264 6.17 -27.23 -5.77
C ALA A 264 5.60 -25.83 -5.62
N VAL A 265 5.60 -25.33 -4.40
CA VAL A 265 5.18 -23.96 -4.12
C VAL A 265 6.32 -23.24 -3.40
N THR A 266 7.01 -22.34 -4.10
CA THR A 266 8.05 -21.50 -3.50
C THR A 266 7.42 -20.47 -2.57
N ASP A 267 8.21 -19.87 -1.65
CA ASP A 267 7.70 -18.83 -0.74
C ASP A 267 7.12 -17.62 -1.49
N ALA A 268 7.76 -17.23 -2.58
CA ALA A 268 7.26 -16.16 -3.45
C ALA A 268 5.93 -16.55 -4.13
N ALA A 269 5.81 -17.78 -4.63
CA ALA A 269 4.60 -18.28 -5.24
C ALA A 269 3.46 -18.47 -4.23
N ALA A 270 3.75 -18.89 -3.00
CA ALA A 270 2.77 -19.03 -1.92
C ALA A 270 2.09 -17.71 -1.56
N ALA A 271 2.74 -16.58 -1.80
CA ALA A 271 2.17 -15.25 -1.56
C ALA A 271 0.91 -14.98 -2.41
N TYR A 272 0.77 -15.63 -3.56
CA TYR A 272 -0.39 -15.52 -4.44
C TYR A 272 -1.51 -16.54 -4.14
N LEU A 273 -1.27 -17.52 -3.26
CA LEU A 273 -2.22 -18.57 -2.89
C LEU A 273 -2.85 -18.32 -1.51
N LYS A 274 -3.14 -17.08 -1.18
CA LYS A 274 -3.80 -16.72 0.08
C LYS A 274 -5.28 -17.07 0.04
N PRO A 275 -5.93 -17.30 1.21
CA PRO A 275 -7.39 -17.45 1.26
C PRO A 275 -8.12 -16.29 0.58
N GLY A 276 -9.04 -16.61 -0.32
CA GLY A 276 -9.76 -15.64 -1.15
C GLY A 276 -9.07 -15.28 -2.48
N ALA A 277 -7.83 -15.73 -2.73
CA ALA A 277 -7.18 -15.54 -4.02
C ALA A 277 -7.82 -16.39 -5.11
N GLN A 278 -7.73 -15.93 -6.35
CA GLN A 278 -8.20 -16.68 -7.53
C GLN A 278 -7.07 -17.57 -8.06
N LEU A 279 -7.40 -18.82 -8.37
CA LEU A 279 -6.51 -19.78 -9.02
C LEU A 279 -7.23 -20.34 -10.25
N THR A 280 -6.69 -20.06 -11.43
CA THR A 280 -7.24 -20.61 -12.69
C THR A 280 -6.55 -21.93 -13.01
N ILE A 281 -7.31 -23.00 -13.14
CA ILE A 281 -6.82 -24.33 -13.50
C ILE A 281 -7.43 -24.72 -14.85
N GLY A 282 -6.60 -24.83 -15.87
CA GLY A 282 -7.08 -24.87 -17.24
C GLY A 282 -7.84 -23.57 -17.56
N ASP A 283 -9.11 -23.70 -17.95
CA ASP A 283 -9.96 -22.55 -18.30
C ASP A 283 -10.94 -22.13 -17.20
N THR A 284 -10.86 -22.76 -16.01
CA THR A 284 -11.81 -22.51 -14.92
C THR A 284 -11.10 -21.83 -13.74
N ALA A 285 -11.69 -20.72 -13.28
CA ALA A 285 -11.20 -20.00 -12.10
C ALA A 285 -11.87 -20.52 -10.82
N TYR A 286 -11.05 -20.79 -9.81
CA TYR A 286 -11.45 -21.25 -8.48
C TYR A 286 -10.96 -20.29 -7.42
N THR A 287 -11.64 -20.22 -6.28
CA THR A 287 -11.18 -19.43 -5.13
C THR A 287 -10.42 -20.31 -4.15
N VAL A 288 -9.25 -19.88 -3.74
CA VAL A 288 -8.42 -20.57 -2.75
C VAL A 288 -9.03 -20.41 -1.35
N ALA A 289 -9.28 -21.52 -0.66
CA ALA A 289 -9.70 -21.52 0.74
C ALA A 289 -8.49 -21.56 1.69
N SER A 290 -7.51 -22.43 1.42
CA SER A 290 -6.28 -22.54 2.20
C SER A 290 -5.15 -23.16 1.37
N LEU A 291 -3.91 -22.94 1.83
CA LEU A 291 -2.70 -23.57 1.28
C LEU A 291 -1.99 -24.30 2.41
N ASP A 292 -1.80 -25.60 2.25
CA ASP A 292 -0.85 -26.39 3.03
C ASP A 292 0.50 -26.39 2.30
N ARG A 293 1.50 -25.74 2.89
CA ARG A 293 2.83 -25.58 2.27
C ARG A 293 3.65 -26.85 2.30
N ASP A 294 3.48 -27.68 3.34
CA ASP A 294 4.28 -28.88 3.54
C ASP A 294 3.94 -29.96 2.50
N SER A 295 2.66 -30.08 2.19
CA SER A 295 2.17 -30.99 1.14
C SER A 295 2.01 -30.32 -0.22
N ALA A 296 2.22 -29.02 -0.35
CA ALA A 296 1.93 -28.20 -1.53
C ALA A 296 0.48 -28.39 -2.03
N THR A 297 -0.47 -28.58 -1.11
CA THR A 297 -1.89 -28.82 -1.42
C THR A 297 -2.68 -27.54 -1.23
N VAL A 298 -3.41 -27.14 -2.27
CA VAL A 298 -4.36 -26.03 -2.24
C VAL A 298 -5.75 -26.57 -2.05
N THR A 299 -6.44 -26.14 -1.00
CA THR A 299 -7.85 -26.41 -0.81
C THR A 299 -8.65 -25.27 -1.46
N LEU A 300 -9.57 -25.62 -2.34
CA LEU A 300 -10.45 -24.68 -3.04
C LEU A 300 -11.73 -24.47 -2.23
N SER A 301 -12.31 -23.29 -2.34
CA SER A 301 -13.60 -22.96 -1.70
C SER A 301 -14.77 -23.71 -2.36
N GLU A 302 -14.62 -24.07 -3.62
CA GLU A 302 -15.57 -24.85 -4.39
C GLU A 302 -14.87 -26.07 -4.98
N ALA A 303 -15.56 -27.19 -5.03
CA ALA A 303 -15.01 -28.41 -5.62
C ALA A 303 -14.79 -28.25 -7.12
N VAL A 304 -13.78 -28.90 -7.63
CA VAL A 304 -13.42 -28.90 -9.05
C VAL A 304 -14.60 -29.42 -9.89
N SER A 305 -15.06 -28.64 -10.84
CA SER A 305 -16.23 -28.99 -11.68
C SER A 305 -15.94 -30.05 -12.75
N THR A 306 -14.69 -30.13 -13.20
CA THR A 306 -14.21 -31.08 -14.22
C THR A 306 -12.94 -31.76 -13.74
N ALA A 307 -12.75 -33.02 -14.13
CA ALA A 307 -11.53 -33.75 -13.77
C ALA A 307 -10.29 -33.03 -14.33
N ILE A 308 -9.26 -32.87 -13.49
CA ILE A 308 -7.99 -32.23 -13.84
C ILE A 308 -6.97 -33.33 -14.10
N ALA A 309 -6.34 -33.29 -15.26
CA ALA A 309 -5.24 -34.22 -15.58
C ALA A 309 -3.97 -33.85 -14.80
N ALA A 310 -3.14 -34.86 -14.50
CA ALA A 310 -1.80 -34.62 -13.97
C ALA A 310 -0.99 -33.78 -14.97
N GLY A 311 -0.19 -32.83 -14.46
CA GLY A 311 0.59 -31.90 -15.27
C GLY A 311 -0.19 -30.74 -15.85
N THR A 312 -1.48 -30.56 -15.49
CA THR A 312 -2.26 -29.38 -15.88
C THR A 312 -1.64 -28.14 -15.22
N LYS A 313 -1.51 -27.08 -15.98
CA LYS A 313 -1.01 -25.81 -15.45
C LYS A 313 -2.14 -25.06 -14.74
N ALA A 314 -1.79 -24.46 -13.62
CA ALA A 314 -2.66 -23.58 -12.85
C ALA A 314 -1.97 -22.22 -12.69
N TYR A 315 -2.77 -21.14 -12.72
CA TYR A 315 -2.28 -19.78 -12.74
C TYR A 315 -2.97 -18.96 -11.65
N SER A 316 -2.21 -18.16 -10.91
CA SER A 316 -2.82 -17.14 -10.06
C SER A 316 -3.37 -16.00 -10.95
N ALA A 317 -4.54 -15.45 -10.60
CA ALA A 317 -5.34 -14.64 -11.54
C ALA A 317 -4.96 -13.15 -11.64
N ASP A 318 -3.75 -12.76 -11.27
CA ASP A 318 -3.40 -11.35 -11.08
C ASP A 318 -2.39 -10.79 -12.10
N ALA A 319 -2.29 -11.35 -13.31
CA ALA A 319 -1.35 -10.84 -14.30
C ALA A 319 -2.02 -10.45 -15.61
N GLY A 320 -1.23 -9.91 -16.52
CA GLY A 320 -1.61 -9.62 -17.90
C GLY A 320 -1.76 -10.86 -18.77
N ALA A 321 -1.84 -10.67 -20.08
CA ALA A 321 -2.00 -11.75 -21.04
C ALA A 321 -0.86 -12.79 -20.93
N LEU A 322 -1.23 -14.06 -21.06
CA LEU A 322 -0.26 -15.15 -21.14
C LEU A 322 0.44 -15.13 -22.52
N ASP A 323 1.73 -15.37 -22.52
CA ASP A 323 2.47 -15.66 -23.73
C ASP A 323 2.60 -17.17 -23.89
N GLY A 324 1.67 -17.77 -24.60
CA GLY A 324 1.53 -19.21 -24.71
C GLY A 324 1.32 -19.86 -23.33
N ASP A 325 2.19 -20.84 -23.01
CA ASP A 325 2.20 -21.51 -21.71
C ASP A 325 3.06 -20.81 -20.65
N GLN A 326 3.54 -19.62 -20.93
CA GLN A 326 4.45 -18.88 -20.07
C GLN A 326 3.71 -18.09 -18.99
N ARG A 327 4.47 -17.53 -18.06
CA ARG A 327 3.97 -16.58 -17.07
C ARG A 327 3.35 -15.38 -17.78
N GLY A 328 2.19 -14.91 -17.31
CA GLY A 328 1.58 -13.68 -17.81
C GLY A 328 2.44 -12.45 -17.55
N ALA A 329 2.27 -11.43 -18.36
CA ALA A 329 3.00 -10.17 -18.21
C ALA A 329 2.72 -9.55 -16.83
N ASP A 330 3.76 -9.03 -16.18
CA ASP A 330 3.61 -8.28 -14.93
C ASP A 330 2.90 -6.95 -15.22
N VAL A 331 1.85 -6.67 -14.45
CA VAL A 331 1.03 -5.46 -14.61
C VAL A 331 1.30 -4.52 -13.44
N HIS A 332 1.80 -3.34 -13.75
CA HIS A 332 2.07 -2.29 -12.79
C HIS A 332 0.84 -1.42 -12.59
N ALA A 333 0.59 -1.00 -11.35
CA ALA A 333 -0.47 -0.08 -11.01
C ALA A 333 0.09 1.30 -10.73
N THR A 334 -0.17 2.23 -11.62
CA THR A 334 0.11 3.65 -11.41
C THR A 334 -1.14 4.34 -10.86
N LEU A 335 -1.01 5.03 -9.74
CA LEU A 335 -2.10 5.66 -9.03
C LEU A 335 -2.12 7.16 -9.30
N VAL A 336 -3.18 7.68 -9.88
CA VAL A 336 -3.39 9.13 -10.11
C VAL A 336 -4.58 9.60 -9.30
N PHE A 337 -4.39 10.56 -8.40
CA PHE A 337 -5.44 10.96 -7.47
C PHE A 337 -5.40 12.44 -7.10
N GLY A 338 -6.53 12.91 -6.61
CA GLY A 338 -6.71 14.25 -6.04
C GLY A 338 -6.69 14.26 -4.52
N ALA A 339 -6.79 15.45 -3.94
CA ALA A 339 -6.89 15.62 -2.50
C ALA A 339 -8.16 14.94 -1.96
N ASP A 340 -8.08 14.39 -0.76
CA ASP A 340 -9.17 13.69 -0.07
C ASP A 340 -9.73 12.45 -0.81
N ALA A 341 -8.96 11.84 -1.72
CA ALA A 341 -9.36 10.63 -2.42
C ALA A 341 -9.39 9.42 -1.47
N TYR A 342 -8.46 9.34 -0.54
CA TYR A 342 -8.36 8.30 0.47
C TYR A 342 -8.02 8.88 1.85
N GLY A 343 -8.30 8.11 2.88
CA GLY A 343 -8.04 8.46 4.28
C GLY A 343 -7.09 7.49 4.95
N VAL A 344 -6.28 8.03 5.84
CA VAL A 344 -5.34 7.30 6.68
C VAL A 344 -5.67 7.59 8.14
N VAL A 345 -5.72 6.54 8.94
CA VAL A 345 -6.11 6.61 10.35
C VAL A 345 -4.95 6.15 11.22
N ASP A 346 -4.61 6.94 12.22
CA ASP A 346 -3.68 6.62 13.29
C ASP A 346 -4.30 6.88 14.69
N VAL A 347 -3.61 6.49 15.75
CA VAL A 347 -4.05 6.84 17.14
C VAL A 347 -3.47 8.18 17.55
N ALA A 348 -4.33 9.07 18.03
CA ALA A 348 -3.93 10.38 18.53
C ALA A 348 -2.93 10.27 19.69
N GLY A 349 -1.80 10.98 19.58
CA GLY A 349 -0.83 11.14 20.65
C GLY A 349 0.22 10.04 20.79
N GLY A 350 0.16 8.96 19.99
CA GLY A 350 1.10 7.83 20.12
C GLY A 350 2.22 7.81 19.06
N GLY A 351 2.12 8.61 18.00
CA GLY A 351 2.94 8.39 16.81
C GLY A 351 2.55 7.09 16.08
N VAL A 352 2.82 7.02 14.78
CA VAL A 352 2.47 5.81 13.99
C VAL A 352 3.29 4.61 14.45
N LEU A 353 4.48 4.82 14.95
CA LEU A 353 5.45 3.79 15.29
C LEU A 353 6.03 4.02 16.69
N ARG A 354 6.08 2.97 17.51
CA ARG A 354 6.61 3.00 18.87
C ARG A 354 7.60 1.87 19.09
N THR A 355 8.79 2.22 19.63
CA THR A 355 9.81 1.25 20.02
C THR A 355 9.58 0.77 21.45
N ILE A 356 9.77 -0.52 21.68
CA ILE A 356 9.69 -1.17 23.00
C ILE A 356 10.99 -1.91 23.23
N VAL A 357 11.82 -1.40 24.13
CA VAL A 357 13.09 -2.06 24.53
C VAL A 357 12.89 -2.67 25.90
N LYS A 358 13.13 -3.95 26.03
CA LYS A 358 13.14 -4.68 27.30
C LYS A 358 14.55 -5.21 27.54
N PRO A 359 15.31 -4.63 28.48
CA PRO A 359 16.65 -5.13 28.82
C PRO A 359 16.55 -6.48 29.55
N CYS A 360 17.68 -7.17 29.68
CA CYS A 360 17.84 -8.36 30.51
C CYS A 360 17.31 -8.07 31.92
N GLY A 361 16.63 -9.02 32.55
CA GLY A 361 16.01 -8.85 33.86
C GLY A 361 14.59 -8.24 33.86
N SER A 362 14.09 -7.81 32.71
CA SER A 362 12.75 -7.19 32.63
C SER A 362 11.61 -8.20 32.45
N ALA A 363 11.91 -9.45 32.14
CA ALA A 363 10.94 -10.50 31.82
C ALA A 363 10.40 -11.26 33.06
N GLY A 364 10.99 -11.07 34.25
CA GLY A 364 10.62 -11.73 35.49
C GLY A 364 10.62 -13.27 35.36
N ALA A 365 9.56 -13.93 35.83
CA ALA A 365 9.48 -15.39 35.83
C ALA A 365 9.52 -16.05 34.44
N ALA A 366 9.35 -15.32 33.37
CA ALA A 366 9.44 -15.85 32.01
C ALA A 366 10.89 -16.04 31.54
N ASP A 367 11.84 -15.35 32.18
CA ASP A 367 13.28 -15.51 31.98
C ASP A 367 14.00 -15.49 33.34
N PRO A 368 14.02 -16.63 34.06
CA PRO A 368 14.52 -16.68 35.43
C PRO A 368 16.04 -16.45 35.57
N LEU A 369 16.77 -16.57 34.47
CA LEU A 369 18.23 -16.37 34.44
C LEU A 369 18.62 -15.03 33.81
N ASP A 370 17.64 -14.20 33.44
CA ASP A 370 17.86 -12.88 32.83
C ASP A 370 18.78 -12.88 31.60
N GLN A 371 18.64 -13.91 30.75
CA GLN A 371 19.54 -14.17 29.62
C GLN A 371 19.05 -13.52 28.30
N ARG A 372 17.90 -12.86 28.31
CA ARG A 372 17.29 -12.33 27.09
C ARG A 372 16.95 -10.85 27.19
N SER A 373 17.35 -10.09 26.17
CA SER A 373 16.87 -8.75 25.89
C SER A 373 16.01 -8.76 24.62
N THR A 374 14.99 -7.91 24.55
CA THR A 374 14.15 -7.79 23.36
C THR A 374 14.00 -6.37 22.92
N VAL A 375 14.10 -6.15 21.61
CA VAL A 375 13.76 -4.91 20.93
C VAL A 375 12.58 -5.16 20.04
N GLY A 376 11.50 -4.44 20.26
CA GLY A 376 10.29 -4.53 19.46
C GLY A 376 9.89 -3.17 18.91
N ALA A 377 9.27 -3.18 17.75
CA ALA A 377 8.60 -2.03 17.18
C ALA A 377 7.11 -2.34 16.98
N LYS A 378 6.25 -1.38 17.27
CA LYS A 378 4.81 -1.56 17.22
C LYS A 378 4.12 -0.34 16.64
N VAL A 379 3.16 -0.60 15.75
CA VAL A 379 2.16 0.36 15.28
C VAL A 379 0.88 0.09 16.07
N ASP A 380 0.47 1.01 16.90
CA ASP A 380 -0.64 0.78 17.84
C ASP A 380 -1.99 0.68 17.15
N ALA A 381 -2.22 1.46 16.09
CA ALA A 381 -3.38 1.30 15.23
C ALA A 381 -3.17 2.02 13.91
N TYR A 382 -3.44 1.34 12.82
CA TYR A 382 -3.34 1.88 11.49
C TYR A 382 -4.44 1.31 10.58
N ALA A 383 -5.00 2.16 9.75
CA ALA A 383 -5.91 1.77 8.68
C ALA A 383 -5.83 2.78 7.53
N ALA A 384 -6.07 2.29 6.33
CA ALA A 384 -6.27 3.12 5.15
C ALA A 384 -7.57 2.71 4.45
N THR A 385 -8.28 3.66 3.87
CA THR A 385 -9.52 3.41 3.14
C THR A 385 -9.73 4.45 2.04
N ILE A 386 -10.40 4.06 0.95
CA ILE A 386 -10.82 4.98 -0.11
C ILE A 386 -12.01 5.79 0.40
N LEU A 387 -11.92 7.11 0.30
CA LEU A 387 -13.01 8.03 0.66
C LEU A 387 -13.88 8.36 -0.55
N ASN A 388 -13.27 8.52 -1.70
CA ASN A 388 -13.96 8.81 -2.95
C ASN A 388 -13.27 8.11 -4.13
N ASP A 389 -13.84 7.00 -4.56
CA ASP A 389 -13.30 6.18 -5.64
C ASP A 389 -13.21 6.94 -6.98
N LEU A 390 -14.11 7.89 -7.24
CA LEU A 390 -14.08 8.72 -8.44
C LEU A 390 -12.88 9.70 -8.48
N TRP A 391 -12.24 9.96 -7.35
CA TRP A 391 -11.11 10.90 -7.24
C TRP A 391 -9.75 10.19 -7.23
N LEU A 392 -9.76 8.88 -7.40
CA LEU A 392 -8.58 8.04 -7.55
C LEU A 392 -8.74 7.20 -8.81
N VAL A 393 -7.79 7.26 -9.71
CA VAL A 393 -7.73 6.44 -10.92
C VAL A 393 -6.51 5.53 -10.82
N ARG A 394 -6.74 4.22 -10.93
CA ARG A 394 -5.67 3.23 -11.07
C ARG A 394 -5.45 2.95 -12.55
N ILE A 395 -4.27 3.29 -13.06
CA ILE A 395 -3.84 2.94 -14.41
C ILE A 395 -3.09 1.62 -14.32
N GLU A 396 -3.60 0.59 -14.97
CA GLU A 396 -2.93 -0.70 -15.10
C GLU A 396 -2.26 -0.80 -16.46
N HIS A 397 -0.98 -1.11 -16.46
CA HIS A 397 -0.12 -1.15 -17.64
C HIS A 397 1.01 -2.16 -17.45
N CYS A 398 1.58 -2.65 -18.53
CA CYS A 398 2.84 -3.39 -18.48
C CYS A 398 4.02 -2.40 -18.53
N VAL A 399 5.22 -2.92 -18.40
CA VAL A 399 6.49 -2.16 -18.53
C VAL A 399 7.37 -2.82 -19.57
N THR A 400 8.27 -2.02 -20.13
CA THR A 400 9.29 -2.53 -21.03
C THR A 400 10.25 -3.44 -20.26
N ALA A 401 10.52 -4.63 -20.79
CA ALA A 401 11.40 -5.64 -20.18
C ALA A 401 12.88 -5.24 -20.24
#